data_9d12a93b007c922238159f6436f2ec82
#
_entry.id   9d12a93b007c922238159f6436f2ec82
#
_cell.length_a   1.000
_cell.length_b   1.000
_cell.length_c   1.000
_cell.angle_alpha   90.00
_cell.angle_beta   90.00
_cell.angle_gamma   90.00
#
_symmetry.space_group_name_H-M   'P 1'
#
loop_
_entity.id
_entity.type
_entity.pdbx_description
1 polymer ?
#
loop_
_entity_poly.entity_id
_entity_poly.type
_entity_poly.pdbx_seq_one_letter_code
_entity_poly.pdbx_strand_id
1 'polypeptide(L)'
;MAELTDPSKHPSSRVARWLLEQRVEEVRGPEARETQEKHPWWQVVCLTGVDYFSTLGYIPGIAALAAGALSPIATLLIVLLTLFGMLPMYRRVAEQSPHGQGSIAMLENLLSFWPGKVLVLILLGFVATAWVVTITLSAADATAHIVENPLVPAYFHDKEVMITLLLLATLGAIFLRGFREAIGVAVLVVGAYLLLNLVVVVDGLYTIVTNPQMIGDWQNALFASYGSPLVMLGVSLLVFPQLALGLSGFETGVGLMPLVRGDPDDDPEHPAGRIRNTRKMLTAAAITMSFYLITTSFVTALLIPPEAFDVGGGANGRALAYVAHRYLGEAFGTIYDLSTITILWFAGASAMAGLLNIVPRYLPRYGMAPEWGRAIRPLVLVYTAVGFAVTIIFGASVDAQAGAYATGVLAMMTSAAFAVTLSTYRRGSRGEALAFGVLTVVFIYALAANEIQRPDGLIISAFFVVVIVTTSLVSRIYRSLELRQKRIEIDETAQRFIDEAAQKGEIHIVAHRRRTGKDPEEYARKEKEQREDNHIPPGESIIFLEVGVEDASEFEDVLEVSGVEVGGHKVLRAKSSVVPNAIAALLLHLRDTTG
;
A
#
# COMPACT_ATOMS: atom_id res chain seq x y z
N MET A 1 -3.74 -30.86 -19.38
CA MET A 1 -3.48 -29.44 -19.12
C MET A 1 -2.47 -28.98 -20.16
N ALA A 2 -2.92 -28.39 -21.23
CA ALA A 2 -2.03 -27.81 -22.26
C ALA A 2 -1.98 -26.29 -21.99
N GLU A 3 -0.85 -25.81 -21.49
CA GLU A 3 -0.53 -24.39 -21.51
C GLU A 3 -0.32 -23.96 -22.96
N LEU A 4 -1.15 -23.07 -23.44
CA LEU A 4 -0.93 -22.36 -24.72
C LEU A 4 0.21 -21.35 -24.53
N THR A 5 1.43 -21.82 -24.35
CA THR A 5 2.63 -21.00 -24.32
C THR A 5 3.09 -20.75 -25.75
N ASP A 6 2.98 -19.49 -26.19
CA ASP A 6 3.57 -19.02 -27.43
C ASP A 6 5.11 -19.15 -27.36
N PRO A 7 5.73 -20.07 -28.15
CA PRO A 7 7.17 -20.32 -28.09
C PRO A 7 8.04 -19.16 -28.59
N SER A 8 7.44 -18.11 -29.19
CA SER A 8 8.18 -16.99 -29.81
C SER A 8 8.62 -15.91 -28.82
N LYS A 9 8.24 -15.96 -27.52
CA LYS A 9 8.48 -14.90 -26.54
C LYS A 9 9.59 -15.19 -25.52
N HIS A 10 10.51 -16.10 -25.77
CA HIS A 10 11.69 -16.23 -24.92
C HIS A 10 12.67 -15.08 -25.18
N PRO A 11 13.06 -14.32 -24.13
CA PRO A 11 14.00 -13.22 -24.29
C PRO A 11 15.33 -13.73 -24.85
N SER A 12 15.76 -13.17 -25.98
CA SER A 12 16.93 -13.61 -26.76
C SER A 12 18.27 -13.31 -26.07
N SER A 13 18.32 -12.41 -25.08
CA SER A 13 19.55 -12.04 -24.38
C SER A 13 19.62 -12.60 -22.95
N ARG A 14 20.85 -12.93 -22.48
CA ARG A 14 21.09 -13.36 -21.09
C ARG A 14 20.61 -12.32 -20.07
N VAL A 15 20.77 -11.04 -20.36
CA VAL A 15 20.35 -9.93 -19.50
C VAL A 15 18.82 -9.83 -19.40
N ALA A 16 18.13 -9.93 -20.53
CA ALA A 16 16.66 -9.89 -20.53
C ALA A 16 16.07 -11.10 -19.81
N ARG A 17 16.69 -12.28 -19.93
CA ARG A 17 16.29 -13.49 -19.20
C ARG A 17 16.49 -13.31 -17.70
N TRP A 18 17.64 -12.81 -17.27
CA TRP A 18 17.93 -12.53 -15.86
C TRP A 18 16.95 -11.48 -15.28
N LEU A 19 16.67 -10.40 -16.00
CA LEU A 19 15.73 -9.36 -15.56
C LEU A 19 14.31 -9.90 -15.35
N LEU A 20 13.84 -10.82 -16.20
CA LEU A 20 12.45 -11.30 -16.19
C LEU A 20 12.25 -12.64 -15.47
N GLU A 21 13.29 -13.22 -14.88
CA GLU A 21 13.27 -14.55 -14.25
C GLU A 21 12.45 -14.57 -12.94
N GLN A 22 12.53 -13.51 -12.12
CA GLN A 22 11.76 -13.39 -10.88
C GLN A 22 10.46 -12.66 -11.15
N ARG A 23 9.38 -13.41 -11.40
CA ARG A 23 8.03 -12.85 -11.55
C ARG A 23 7.22 -13.10 -10.28
N VAL A 24 6.40 -12.13 -9.93
CA VAL A 24 5.34 -12.34 -8.94
C VAL A 24 4.29 -13.22 -9.61
N GLU A 25 4.26 -14.50 -9.26
CA GLU A 25 3.20 -15.40 -9.69
C GLU A 25 1.90 -14.98 -9.04
N GLU A 26 0.85 -14.87 -9.84
CA GLU A 26 -0.51 -14.72 -9.36
C GLU A 26 -0.95 -16.06 -8.77
N VAL A 27 -0.62 -16.31 -7.53
CA VAL A 27 -1.09 -17.51 -6.84
C VAL A 27 -2.56 -17.22 -6.46
N ARG A 28 -3.48 -17.76 -7.24
CA ARG A 28 -4.93 -17.68 -7.01
C ARG A 28 -5.40 -18.87 -6.17
N GLY A 29 -6.36 -18.62 -5.30
CA GLY A 29 -7.03 -19.65 -4.52
C GLY A 29 -6.55 -19.81 -3.08
N PRO A 30 -7.17 -20.71 -2.30
CA PRO A 30 -6.81 -20.98 -0.90
C PRO A 30 -5.37 -21.45 -0.70
N GLU A 31 -4.82 -22.18 -1.67
CA GLU A 31 -3.44 -22.72 -1.67
C GLU A 31 -2.37 -21.64 -1.75
N ALA A 32 -2.67 -20.50 -2.38
CA ALA A 32 -1.78 -19.33 -2.42
C ALA A 32 -1.48 -18.73 -1.06
N ARG A 33 -2.34 -19.02 -0.10
CA ARG A 33 -2.33 -18.44 1.24
C ARG A 33 -1.47 -19.23 2.23
N GLU A 34 -1.10 -20.46 1.90
CA GLU A 34 -0.36 -21.35 2.80
C GLU A 34 1.17 -21.22 2.71
N THR A 35 1.70 -20.58 1.67
CA THR A 35 3.15 -20.49 1.42
C THR A 35 3.89 -19.45 2.26
N GLN A 36 3.19 -18.52 2.92
CA GLN A 36 3.83 -17.52 3.80
C GLN A 36 3.84 -18.02 5.25
N GLU A 37 5.02 -18.08 5.86
CA GLU A 37 5.16 -18.37 7.29
C GLU A 37 4.40 -17.35 8.12
N LYS A 38 3.49 -17.84 8.99
CA LYS A 38 2.67 -17.00 9.87
C LYS A 38 3.38 -16.83 11.20
N HIS A 39 3.49 -15.59 11.64
CA HIS A 39 4.22 -15.19 12.85
C HIS A 39 3.28 -14.66 13.95
N PRO A 40 3.69 -14.75 15.23
CA PRO A 40 2.96 -14.09 16.31
C PRO A 40 2.83 -12.58 16.06
N TRP A 41 1.70 -12.00 16.44
CA TRP A 41 1.40 -10.58 16.22
C TRP A 41 2.49 -9.62 16.75
N TRP A 42 3.15 -9.95 17.86
CA TRP A 42 4.21 -9.15 18.47
C TRP A 42 5.51 -9.13 17.64
N GLN A 43 5.76 -10.14 16.81
CA GLN A 43 6.87 -10.11 15.84
C GLN A 43 6.49 -9.30 14.61
N VAL A 44 5.23 -9.44 14.15
CA VAL A 44 4.75 -8.69 13.00
C VAL A 44 4.65 -7.20 13.31
N VAL A 45 4.36 -6.80 14.57
CA VAL A 45 4.41 -5.40 14.96
C VAL A 45 5.80 -4.79 14.81
N CYS A 46 6.87 -5.56 14.99
CA CYS A 46 8.23 -5.06 14.76
C CYS A 46 8.51 -4.90 13.26
N LEU A 47 8.01 -5.81 12.43
CA LEU A 47 8.14 -5.69 10.98
C LEU A 47 7.42 -4.43 10.42
N THR A 48 6.20 -4.16 10.90
CA THR A 48 5.48 -2.92 10.62
C THR A 48 6.19 -1.72 11.25
N GLY A 49 6.77 -1.95 12.42
CA GLY A 49 7.40 -0.95 13.27
C GLY A 49 8.68 -0.37 12.71
N VAL A 50 9.39 -1.07 11.80
CA VAL A 50 10.56 -0.46 11.15
C VAL A 50 10.17 0.77 10.34
N ASP A 51 9.00 0.78 9.71
CA ASP A 51 8.45 1.96 9.04
C ASP A 51 7.83 2.95 10.04
N TYR A 52 7.01 2.46 10.96
CA TYR A 52 6.25 3.30 11.87
C TYR A 52 7.12 3.96 12.96
N PHE A 53 7.95 3.20 13.66
CA PHE A 53 8.78 3.74 14.75
C PHE A 53 10.00 4.52 14.26
N SER A 54 10.49 4.27 13.04
CA SER A 54 11.59 5.06 12.45
C SER A 54 11.24 6.54 12.35
N THR A 55 9.95 6.87 12.23
CA THR A 55 9.47 8.26 12.16
C THR A 55 9.82 9.07 13.40
N LEU A 56 10.14 8.44 14.54
CA LEU A 56 10.68 9.13 15.73
C LEU A 56 12.04 9.80 15.45
N GLY A 57 12.78 9.37 14.43
CA GLY A 57 14.03 10.02 14.02
C GLY A 57 13.81 11.48 13.61
N TYR A 58 12.78 11.75 12.83
CA TYR A 58 12.55 13.06 12.21
C TYR A 58 11.33 13.82 12.72
N ILE A 59 10.25 13.17 13.20
CA ILE A 59 9.02 13.86 13.62
C ILE A 59 9.25 14.89 14.73
N PRO A 60 10.02 14.62 15.81
CA PRO A 60 10.25 15.63 16.85
C PRO A 60 10.93 16.90 16.29
N GLY A 61 11.87 16.74 15.35
CA GLY A 61 12.51 17.86 14.65
C GLY A 61 11.54 18.65 13.78
N ILE A 62 10.72 17.95 12.97
CA ILE A 62 9.69 18.58 12.14
C ILE A 62 8.65 19.29 13.01
N ALA A 63 8.23 18.69 14.13
CA ALA A 63 7.29 19.30 15.05
C ALA A 63 7.87 20.60 15.68
N ALA A 64 9.14 20.59 16.05
CA ALA A 64 9.82 21.77 16.60
C ALA A 64 9.94 22.87 15.55
N LEU A 65 10.31 22.56 14.31
CA LEU A 65 10.37 23.54 13.21
C LEU A 65 9.00 24.12 12.88
N ALA A 66 7.95 23.28 12.83
CA ALA A 66 6.60 23.68 12.44
C ALA A 66 5.86 24.47 13.55
N ALA A 67 6.05 24.09 14.81
CA ALA A 67 5.24 24.58 15.94
C ALA A 67 6.09 25.25 17.05
N GLY A 68 7.42 25.18 17.02
CA GLY A 68 8.28 25.72 18.06
C GLY A 68 7.90 25.21 19.45
N ALA A 69 7.75 26.12 20.42
CA ALA A 69 7.32 25.80 21.78
C ALA A 69 5.93 25.13 21.84
N LEU A 70 5.10 25.25 20.79
CA LEU A 70 3.77 24.66 20.69
C LEU A 70 3.81 23.19 20.27
N SER A 71 4.97 22.66 19.87
CA SER A 71 5.10 21.28 19.32
C SER A 71 4.51 20.18 20.24
N PRO A 72 4.62 20.22 21.59
CA PRO A 72 3.98 19.21 22.43
C PRO A 72 2.45 19.22 22.33
N ILE A 73 1.84 20.40 22.20
CA ILE A 73 0.38 20.54 22.09
C ILE A 73 -0.10 20.06 20.71
N ALA A 74 0.60 20.44 19.64
CA ALA A 74 0.31 19.96 18.30
C ALA A 74 0.48 18.44 18.19
N THR A 75 1.52 17.87 18.80
CA THR A 75 1.76 16.42 18.88
C THR A 75 0.67 15.72 19.69
N LEU A 76 0.15 16.34 20.75
CA LEU A 76 -1.00 15.78 21.50
C LEU A 76 -2.23 15.61 20.60
N LEU A 77 -2.51 16.54 19.68
CA LEU A 77 -3.61 16.39 18.72
C LEU A 77 -3.40 15.17 17.81
N ILE A 78 -2.18 14.94 17.33
CA ILE A 78 -1.84 13.73 16.55
C ILE A 78 -2.04 12.47 17.39
N VAL A 79 -1.61 12.45 18.65
CA VAL A 79 -1.81 11.31 19.54
C VAL A 79 -3.29 11.03 19.78
N LEU A 80 -4.10 12.07 20.02
CA LEU A 80 -5.55 11.92 20.17
C LEU A 80 -6.21 11.40 18.88
N LEU A 81 -5.81 11.92 17.72
CA LEU A 81 -6.28 11.45 16.42
C LEU A 81 -5.86 9.99 16.17
N THR A 82 -4.65 9.61 16.57
CA THR A 82 -4.15 8.23 16.47
C THR A 82 -5.00 7.27 17.30
N LEU A 83 -5.20 7.56 18.58
CA LEU A 83 -5.86 6.64 19.52
C LEU A 83 -7.38 6.59 19.34
N PHE A 84 -8.03 7.72 19.08
CA PHE A 84 -9.49 7.82 19.03
C PHE A 84 -10.07 7.89 17.61
N GLY A 85 -9.26 8.20 16.60
CA GLY A 85 -9.66 8.24 15.19
C GLY A 85 -9.11 7.07 14.40
N MET A 86 -7.79 7.03 14.26
CA MET A 86 -7.09 6.07 13.40
C MET A 86 -7.22 4.62 13.87
N LEU A 87 -6.92 4.37 15.14
CA LEU A 87 -6.95 3.02 15.70
C LEU A 87 -8.34 2.36 15.55
N PRO A 88 -9.46 2.97 15.92
CA PRO A 88 -10.79 2.42 15.68
C PRO A 88 -11.07 2.19 14.18
N MET A 89 -10.68 3.13 13.32
CA MET A 89 -10.86 3.05 11.88
C MET A 89 -10.11 1.85 11.28
N TYR A 90 -8.81 1.71 11.55
CA TYR A 90 -8.02 0.60 11.02
C TYR A 90 -8.36 -0.76 11.63
N ARG A 91 -8.92 -0.79 12.83
CA ARG A 91 -9.53 -2.02 13.38
C ARG A 91 -10.76 -2.45 12.57
N ARG A 92 -11.49 -1.52 11.95
CA ARG A 92 -12.57 -1.82 11.01
C ARG A 92 -12.03 -2.22 9.64
N VAL A 93 -10.97 -1.58 9.14
CA VAL A 93 -10.31 -2.00 7.90
C VAL A 93 -9.81 -3.44 8.02
N ALA A 94 -9.15 -3.80 9.12
CA ALA A 94 -8.68 -5.17 9.37
C ALA A 94 -9.81 -6.21 9.40
N GLU A 95 -11.01 -5.82 9.86
CA GLU A 95 -12.20 -6.69 9.85
C GLU A 95 -12.76 -6.92 8.45
N GLN A 96 -12.73 -5.89 7.62
CA GLN A 96 -13.37 -5.89 6.29
C GLN A 96 -12.40 -6.27 5.15
N SER A 97 -11.12 -6.26 5.42
CA SER A 97 -10.05 -6.63 4.48
C SER A 97 -9.06 -7.62 5.12
N PRO A 98 -9.53 -8.84 5.51
CA PRO A 98 -8.75 -9.78 6.31
C PRO A 98 -7.58 -10.41 5.56
N HIS A 99 -7.45 -10.17 4.26
CA HIS A 99 -6.40 -10.70 3.40
C HIS A 99 -5.26 -9.69 3.11
N GLY A 100 -5.18 -8.60 3.88
CA GLY A 100 -4.11 -7.61 3.76
C GLY A 100 -4.21 -6.72 2.52
N GLN A 101 -5.39 -6.57 1.97
CA GLN A 101 -5.63 -5.71 0.80
C GLN A 101 -5.84 -4.23 1.20
N GLY A 102 -6.04 -3.94 2.50
CA GLY A 102 -6.14 -2.60 3.04
C GLY A 102 -7.39 -1.83 2.64
N SER A 103 -7.30 -0.52 2.77
CA SER A 103 -8.41 0.40 2.48
C SER A 103 -8.74 0.52 0.99
N ILE A 104 -7.76 0.31 0.12
CA ILE A 104 -7.93 0.38 -1.35
C ILE A 104 -8.92 -0.69 -1.83
N ALA A 105 -8.76 -1.93 -1.36
CA ALA A 105 -9.67 -3.01 -1.73
C ALA A 105 -11.09 -2.81 -1.19
N MET A 106 -11.22 -2.18 -0.03
CA MET A 106 -12.55 -1.80 0.48
C MET A 106 -13.25 -0.85 -0.50
N LEU A 107 -12.54 0.17 -1.00
CA LEU A 107 -13.10 1.11 -1.98
C LEU A 107 -13.40 0.44 -3.32
N GLU A 108 -12.53 -0.44 -3.79
CA GLU A 108 -12.77 -1.24 -4.98
C GLU A 108 -14.08 -2.03 -4.90
N ASN A 109 -14.31 -2.69 -3.77
CA ASN A 109 -15.54 -3.48 -3.53
C ASN A 109 -16.79 -2.60 -3.31
N LEU A 110 -16.62 -1.37 -2.81
CA LEU A 110 -17.72 -0.44 -2.56
C LEU A 110 -18.12 0.35 -3.80
N LEU A 111 -17.23 0.54 -4.77
CA LEU A 111 -17.44 1.30 -5.99
C LEU A 111 -17.34 0.36 -7.20
N SER A 112 -18.46 0.18 -7.91
CA SER A 112 -18.53 -0.65 -9.11
C SER A 112 -18.05 0.10 -10.36
N PHE A 113 -17.60 -0.67 -11.37
CA PHE A 113 -17.22 -0.17 -12.70
C PHE A 113 -16.03 0.82 -12.74
N TRP A 114 -15.92 1.55 -13.84
CA TRP A 114 -14.82 2.47 -14.12
C TRP A 114 -14.52 3.53 -13.05
N PRO A 115 -15.53 4.17 -12.39
CA PRO A 115 -15.23 5.14 -11.32
C PRO A 115 -14.43 4.52 -10.17
N GLY A 116 -14.72 3.28 -9.79
CA GLY A 116 -13.94 2.57 -8.77
C GLY A 116 -12.50 2.32 -9.21
N LYS A 117 -12.30 1.88 -10.45
CA LYS A 117 -10.96 1.59 -10.99
C LYS A 117 -10.10 2.85 -11.15
N VAL A 118 -10.70 3.94 -11.64
CA VAL A 118 -9.99 5.25 -11.74
C VAL A 118 -9.59 5.75 -10.34
N LEU A 119 -10.48 5.63 -9.36
CA LEU A 119 -10.16 6.00 -7.99
C LEU A 119 -9.02 5.13 -7.42
N VAL A 120 -9.04 3.83 -7.66
CA VAL A 120 -7.94 2.92 -7.25
C VAL A 120 -6.62 3.34 -7.91
N LEU A 121 -6.61 3.70 -9.20
CA LEU A 121 -5.40 4.17 -9.87
C LEU A 121 -4.87 5.48 -9.27
N ILE A 122 -5.76 6.42 -8.96
CA ILE A 122 -5.39 7.67 -8.27
C ILE A 122 -4.79 7.37 -6.89
N LEU A 123 -5.43 6.51 -6.11
CA LEU A 123 -4.93 6.11 -4.79
C LEU A 123 -3.59 5.37 -4.88
N LEU A 124 -3.38 4.52 -5.90
CA LEU A 124 -2.08 3.89 -6.15
C LEU A 124 -1.00 4.93 -6.46
N GLY A 125 -1.35 6.05 -7.11
CA GLY A 125 -0.44 7.17 -7.31
C GLY A 125 0.00 7.81 -5.98
N PHE A 126 -0.94 8.05 -5.06
CA PHE A 126 -0.62 8.54 -3.72
C PHE A 126 0.17 7.54 -2.89
N VAL A 127 -0.16 6.24 -2.97
CA VAL A 127 0.61 5.17 -2.32
C VAL A 127 2.03 5.11 -2.85
N ALA A 128 2.21 5.17 -4.17
CA ALA A 128 3.53 5.19 -4.78
C ALA A 128 4.34 6.41 -4.33
N THR A 129 3.70 7.59 -4.27
CA THR A 129 4.31 8.81 -3.73
C THR A 129 4.76 8.60 -2.29
N ALA A 130 3.87 8.18 -1.40
CA ALA A 130 4.20 7.97 0.01
C ALA A 130 5.38 7.01 0.18
N TRP A 131 5.38 5.88 -0.50
CA TRP A 131 6.43 4.87 -0.34
C TRP A 131 7.75 5.23 -1.01
N VAL A 132 7.72 5.85 -2.20
CA VAL A 132 8.95 6.38 -2.81
C VAL A 132 9.57 7.44 -1.91
N VAL A 133 8.75 8.34 -1.37
CA VAL A 133 9.25 9.36 -0.44
C VAL A 133 9.69 8.73 0.88
N THR A 134 9.04 7.69 1.40
CA THR A 134 9.55 6.93 2.56
C THR A 134 10.97 6.40 2.30
N ILE A 135 11.22 5.82 1.13
CA ILE A 135 12.56 5.30 0.77
C ILE A 135 13.59 6.43 0.75
N THR A 136 13.29 7.54 0.10
CA THR A 136 14.23 8.65 -0.10
C THR A 136 14.40 9.50 1.15
N LEU A 137 13.32 9.76 1.89
CA LEU A 137 13.36 10.51 3.16
C LEU A 137 14.12 9.73 4.23
N SER A 138 13.84 8.43 4.38
CA SER A 138 14.57 7.59 5.34
C SER A 138 16.07 7.50 5.01
N ALA A 139 16.43 7.44 3.72
CA ALA A 139 17.84 7.49 3.32
C ALA A 139 18.48 8.87 3.58
N ALA A 140 17.73 9.95 3.37
CA ALA A 140 18.20 11.31 3.67
C ALA A 140 18.38 11.54 5.17
N ASP A 141 17.43 11.07 6.00
CA ASP A 141 17.54 11.15 7.45
C ASP A 141 18.69 10.31 8.00
N ALA A 142 18.85 9.08 7.50
CA ALA A 142 20.04 8.27 7.80
C ALA A 142 21.35 8.99 7.42
N THR A 143 21.36 9.71 6.32
CA THR A 143 22.50 10.51 5.89
C THR A 143 22.79 11.67 6.86
N ALA A 144 21.76 12.37 7.35
CA ALA A 144 21.93 13.43 8.34
C ALA A 144 22.61 12.88 9.61
N HIS A 145 22.18 11.72 10.10
CA HIS A 145 22.83 11.04 11.23
C HIS A 145 24.27 10.62 10.93
N ILE A 146 24.61 10.24 9.69
CA ILE A 146 25.99 9.91 9.29
C ILE A 146 26.85 11.17 9.28
N VAL A 147 26.40 12.21 8.59
CA VAL A 147 27.20 13.42 8.33
C VAL A 147 27.49 14.19 9.62
N GLU A 148 26.48 14.29 10.50
CA GLU A 148 26.59 15.03 11.75
C GLU A 148 27.25 14.24 12.90
N ASN A 149 27.57 12.95 12.69
CA ASN A 149 28.21 12.15 13.73
C ASN A 149 29.69 12.57 13.92
N PRO A 150 30.16 12.85 15.15
CA PRO A 150 31.51 13.31 15.43
C PRO A 150 32.66 12.38 14.97
N LEU A 151 32.35 11.09 14.75
CA LEU A 151 33.34 10.12 14.25
C LEU A 151 33.52 10.18 12.73
N VAL A 152 32.61 10.87 12.02
CA VAL A 152 32.68 10.98 10.56
C VAL A 152 33.56 12.17 10.16
N PRO A 153 34.55 11.98 9.25
CA PRO A 153 35.44 13.05 8.82
C PRO A 153 34.68 14.22 8.17
N ALA A 154 35.08 15.45 8.46
CA ALA A 154 34.48 16.68 7.95
C ALA A 154 34.37 16.75 6.41
N TYR A 155 35.18 15.97 5.68
CA TYR A 155 35.12 15.85 4.23
C TYR A 155 33.72 15.40 3.73
N PHE A 156 32.94 14.72 4.55
CA PHE A 156 31.59 14.19 4.19
C PHE A 156 30.45 15.15 4.53
N HIS A 157 30.71 16.26 5.28
CA HIS A 157 29.65 17.15 5.76
C HIS A 157 28.87 17.88 4.65
N ASP A 158 29.47 18.12 3.49
CA ASP A 158 28.80 18.77 2.34
C ASP A 158 28.43 17.76 1.24
N LYS A 159 28.22 16.50 1.59
CA LYS A 159 28.01 15.41 0.61
C LYS A 159 26.73 14.61 0.84
N GLU A 160 25.71 15.24 1.43
CA GLU A 160 24.45 14.56 1.80
C GLU A 160 23.81 13.86 0.60
N VAL A 161 23.72 14.54 -0.55
CA VAL A 161 23.12 13.95 -1.77
C VAL A 161 23.89 12.70 -2.20
N MET A 162 25.24 12.77 -2.20
CA MET A 162 26.07 11.63 -2.61
C MET A 162 25.92 10.43 -1.68
N ILE A 163 25.89 10.66 -0.36
CA ILE A 163 25.74 9.60 0.64
C ILE A 163 24.35 8.98 0.54
N THR A 164 23.31 9.80 0.41
CA THR A 164 21.93 9.34 0.23
C THR A 164 21.78 8.49 -1.03
N LEU A 165 22.36 8.93 -2.17
CA LEU A 165 22.37 8.13 -3.40
C LEU A 165 23.10 6.79 -3.22
N LEU A 166 24.19 6.76 -2.45
CA LEU A 166 24.91 5.52 -2.15
C LEU A 166 24.07 4.56 -1.29
N LEU A 167 23.36 5.07 -0.29
CA LEU A 167 22.44 4.27 0.54
C LEU A 167 21.31 3.67 -0.32
N LEU A 168 20.72 4.47 -1.21
CA LEU A 168 19.68 4.01 -2.14
C LEU A 168 20.23 2.99 -3.15
N ALA A 169 21.43 3.20 -3.69
CA ALA A 169 22.10 2.25 -4.58
C ALA A 169 22.34 0.91 -3.90
N THR A 170 22.80 0.95 -2.63
CA THR A 170 23.01 -0.26 -1.82
C THR A 170 21.71 -1.00 -1.58
N LEU A 171 20.64 -0.28 -1.24
CA LEU A 171 19.30 -0.83 -1.07
C LEU A 171 18.82 -1.51 -2.38
N GLY A 172 18.90 -0.82 -3.51
CA GLY A 172 18.55 -1.37 -4.81
C GLY A 172 19.37 -2.61 -5.17
N ALA A 173 20.69 -2.60 -4.92
CA ALA A 173 21.57 -3.74 -5.19
C ALA A 173 21.22 -4.99 -4.34
N ILE A 174 20.81 -4.80 -3.09
CA ILE A 174 20.37 -5.89 -2.21
C ILE A 174 19.06 -6.48 -2.73
N PHE A 175 18.10 -5.63 -3.12
CA PHE A 175 16.84 -6.10 -3.71
C PHE A 175 17.02 -6.83 -5.04
N LEU A 176 17.96 -6.41 -5.90
CA LEU A 176 18.30 -7.13 -7.13
C LEU A 176 18.86 -8.54 -6.88
N ARG A 177 19.51 -8.78 -5.74
CA ARG A 177 20.00 -10.09 -5.32
C ARG A 177 18.92 -10.98 -4.67
N GLY A 178 17.78 -10.42 -4.33
CA GLY A 178 16.67 -11.11 -3.67
C GLY A 178 16.67 -10.86 -2.16
N PHE A 179 16.12 -9.73 -1.77
CA PHE A 179 15.87 -9.40 -0.37
C PHE A 179 14.73 -10.26 0.19
N ARG A 180 14.95 -10.88 1.34
CA ARG A 180 13.91 -11.51 2.14
C ARG A 180 13.85 -10.81 3.48
N GLU A 181 12.70 -10.29 3.85
CA GLU A 181 12.49 -9.67 5.16
C GLU A 181 12.70 -10.71 6.26
N ALA A 182 13.72 -10.48 7.08
CA ALA A 182 14.00 -11.32 8.22
C ALA A 182 13.28 -10.73 9.46
N ILE A 183 12.11 -11.23 9.79
CA ILE A 183 11.33 -10.79 10.97
C ILE A 183 12.19 -10.77 12.24
N GLY A 184 13.08 -11.76 12.44
CA GLY A 184 13.98 -11.77 13.58
C GLY A 184 14.91 -10.56 13.64
N VAL A 185 15.40 -10.07 12.49
CA VAL A 185 16.23 -8.87 12.42
C VAL A 185 15.39 -7.63 12.73
N ALA A 186 14.16 -7.54 12.20
CA ALA A 186 13.25 -6.42 12.50
C ALA A 186 12.94 -6.32 14.01
N VAL A 187 12.73 -7.46 14.70
CA VAL A 187 12.52 -7.50 16.16
C VAL A 187 13.74 -6.93 16.90
N LEU A 188 14.95 -7.34 16.50
CA LEU A 188 16.19 -6.84 17.12
C LEU A 188 16.37 -5.34 16.90
N VAL A 189 16.22 -4.88 15.66
CA VAL A 189 16.42 -3.47 15.27
C VAL A 189 15.41 -2.56 15.97
N VAL A 190 14.12 -2.90 15.91
CA VAL A 190 13.06 -2.12 16.56
C VAL A 190 13.22 -2.16 18.07
N GLY A 191 13.50 -3.32 18.66
CA GLY A 191 13.72 -3.46 20.10
C GLY A 191 14.88 -2.59 20.60
N ALA A 192 16.02 -2.64 19.91
CA ALA A 192 17.19 -1.81 20.25
C ALA A 192 16.88 -0.31 20.10
N TYR A 193 16.23 0.08 18.99
CA TYR A 193 15.88 1.47 18.74
C TYR A 193 14.91 2.04 19.78
N LEU A 194 13.84 1.33 20.10
CA LEU A 194 12.89 1.77 21.12
C LEU A 194 13.53 1.82 22.51
N LEU A 195 14.41 0.88 22.84
CA LEU A 195 15.13 0.89 24.12
C LEU A 195 16.05 2.12 24.24
N LEU A 196 16.81 2.45 23.19
CA LEU A 196 17.65 3.64 23.18
C LEU A 196 16.83 4.93 23.28
N ASN A 197 15.71 5.01 22.54
CA ASN A 197 14.77 6.12 22.69
C ASN A 197 14.20 6.22 24.10
N LEU A 198 13.90 5.09 24.75
CA LEU A 198 13.43 5.10 26.13
C LEU A 198 14.49 5.70 27.08
N VAL A 199 15.76 5.37 26.91
CA VAL A 199 16.86 5.94 27.70
C VAL A 199 16.93 7.47 27.51
N VAL A 200 16.87 7.95 26.24
CA VAL A 200 16.88 9.39 25.94
C VAL A 200 15.68 10.10 26.56
N VAL A 201 14.49 9.50 26.47
CA VAL A 201 13.26 10.07 27.07
C VAL A 201 13.35 10.11 28.58
N VAL A 202 13.79 9.04 29.23
CA VAL A 202 13.91 8.96 30.70
C VAL A 202 14.92 9.97 31.21
N ASP A 203 16.11 10.07 30.59
CA ASP A 203 17.13 11.05 30.94
C ASP A 203 16.66 12.49 30.71
N GLY A 204 16.02 12.75 29.56
CA GLY A 204 15.45 14.06 29.26
C GLY A 204 14.35 14.47 30.25
N LEU A 205 13.43 13.58 30.59
CA LEU A 205 12.40 13.85 31.60
C LEU A 205 13.00 14.03 32.99
N TYR A 206 14.03 13.25 33.36
CA TYR A 206 14.78 13.43 34.61
C TYR A 206 15.42 14.82 34.67
N THR A 207 16.07 15.24 33.59
CA THR A 207 16.68 16.59 33.48
C THR A 207 15.64 17.69 33.63
N ILE A 208 14.46 17.56 33.02
CA ILE A 208 13.37 18.54 33.13
C ILE A 208 12.81 18.59 34.58
N VAL A 209 12.59 17.45 35.22
CA VAL A 209 12.05 17.38 36.59
C VAL A 209 13.04 17.94 37.60
N THR A 210 14.35 17.72 37.40
CA THR A 210 15.39 18.27 38.29
C THR A 210 15.64 19.76 38.07
N ASN A 211 15.19 20.32 36.94
CA ASN A 211 15.31 21.73 36.59
C ASN A 211 13.93 22.36 36.29
N PRO A 212 13.05 22.56 37.28
CA PRO A 212 11.68 23.02 37.09
C PRO A 212 11.56 24.37 36.37
N GLN A 213 12.62 25.17 36.39
CA GLN A 213 12.68 26.45 35.68
C GLN A 213 12.44 26.29 34.17
N MET A 214 12.92 25.19 33.56
CA MET A 214 12.71 24.92 32.14
C MET A 214 11.24 24.86 31.76
N ILE A 215 10.38 24.30 32.65
CA ILE A 215 8.93 24.25 32.42
C ILE A 215 8.35 25.66 32.48
N GLY A 216 8.82 26.47 33.46
CA GLY A 216 8.40 27.88 33.59
C GLY A 216 8.79 28.70 32.36
N ASP A 217 10.01 28.56 31.89
CA ASP A 217 10.53 29.26 30.71
C ASP A 217 9.74 28.86 29.44
N TRP A 218 9.49 27.58 29.27
CA TRP A 218 8.64 27.08 28.17
C TRP A 218 7.21 27.62 28.24
N GLN A 219 6.57 27.65 29.43
CA GLN A 219 5.24 28.22 29.60
C GLN A 219 5.24 29.72 29.28
N ASN A 220 6.24 30.47 29.80
CA ASN A 220 6.39 31.89 29.49
C ASN A 220 6.56 32.14 27.99
N ALA A 221 7.36 31.36 27.31
CA ALA A 221 7.55 31.44 25.86
C ALA A 221 6.23 31.17 25.10
N LEU A 222 5.44 30.17 25.53
CA LEU A 222 4.12 29.89 24.96
C LEU A 222 3.17 31.07 25.11
N PHE A 223 3.01 31.60 26.30
CA PHE A 223 2.10 32.71 26.54
C PHE A 223 2.58 34.02 25.90
N ALA A 224 3.89 34.26 25.84
CA ALA A 224 4.46 35.41 25.15
C ALA A 224 4.20 35.34 23.63
N SER A 225 4.27 34.15 23.02
CA SER A 225 4.10 33.96 21.57
C SER A 225 2.63 33.90 21.14
N TYR A 226 1.75 33.32 21.96
CA TYR A 226 0.37 32.97 21.54
C TYR A 226 -0.72 33.63 22.41
N GLY A 227 -0.39 34.21 23.54
CA GLY A 227 -1.26 35.00 24.42
C GLY A 227 -2.32 34.21 25.17
N SER A 228 -3.04 33.28 24.56
CA SER A 228 -4.14 32.54 25.19
C SER A 228 -4.21 31.06 24.79
N PRO A 229 -4.72 30.16 25.64
CA PRO A 229 -4.88 28.73 25.31
C PRO A 229 -5.76 28.48 24.09
N LEU A 230 -6.74 29.34 23.83
CA LEU A 230 -7.60 29.20 22.65
C LEU A 230 -6.83 29.46 21.33
N VAL A 231 -5.95 30.47 21.34
CA VAL A 231 -5.06 30.75 20.21
C VAL A 231 -4.04 29.60 20.03
N MET A 232 -3.47 29.10 21.13
CA MET A 232 -2.58 27.92 21.10
C MET A 232 -3.26 26.71 20.45
N LEU A 233 -4.50 26.41 20.81
CA LEU A 233 -5.28 25.34 20.21
C LEU A 233 -5.55 25.62 18.72
N GLY A 234 -5.95 26.84 18.37
CA GLY A 234 -6.19 27.23 16.97
C GLY A 234 -4.96 27.09 16.10
N VAL A 235 -3.80 27.56 16.56
CA VAL A 235 -2.53 27.40 15.84
C VAL A 235 -2.12 25.93 15.76
N SER A 236 -2.27 25.17 16.84
CA SER A 236 -2.00 23.73 16.83
C SER A 236 -2.86 22.99 15.81
N LEU A 237 -4.13 23.35 15.64
CA LEU A 237 -5.00 22.81 14.60
C LEU A 237 -4.55 23.16 13.19
N LEU A 238 -3.92 24.32 12.98
CA LEU A 238 -3.36 24.72 11.67
C LEU A 238 -2.06 23.98 11.35
N VAL A 239 -1.26 23.65 12.37
CA VAL A 239 0.07 23.06 12.22
C VAL A 239 0.03 21.53 12.22
N PHE A 240 -0.91 20.90 12.98
CA PHE A 240 -0.91 19.44 13.13
C PHE A 240 -0.93 18.64 11.81
N PRO A 241 -1.49 19.13 10.70
CA PRO A 241 -1.42 18.40 9.43
C PRO A 241 0.01 18.13 8.95
N GLN A 242 0.96 19.01 9.24
CA GLN A 242 2.39 18.81 8.92
C GLN A 242 3.00 17.65 9.72
N LEU A 243 2.40 17.31 10.87
CA LEU A 243 2.84 16.19 11.72
C LEU A 243 2.17 14.85 11.37
N ALA A 244 1.35 14.83 10.31
CA ALA A 244 0.62 13.63 9.88
C ALA A 244 1.54 12.47 9.45
N LEU A 245 2.82 12.74 9.20
CA LEU A 245 3.85 11.72 9.00
C LEU A 245 3.86 10.67 10.13
N GLY A 246 3.57 11.09 11.37
CA GLY A 246 3.44 10.21 12.54
C GLY A 246 2.26 9.23 12.51
N LEU A 247 1.45 9.26 11.46
CA LEU A 247 0.28 8.41 11.32
C LEU A 247 0.51 7.23 10.33
N SER A 248 1.66 7.13 9.68
CA SER A 248 1.91 6.30 8.49
C SER A 248 1.75 4.79 8.67
N GLY A 249 2.09 4.22 9.81
CA GLY A 249 2.24 2.78 9.99
C GLY A 249 0.96 1.92 10.01
N PHE A 250 -0.23 2.51 10.01
CA PHE A 250 -1.48 1.75 10.11
C PHE A 250 -1.84 0.98 8.83
N GLU A 251 -1.67 1.60 7.66
CA GLU A 251 -1.96 0.95 6.37
C GLU A 251 -0.97 -0.20 6.13
N THR A 252 0.31 0.02 6.40
CA THR A 252 1.34 -1.03 6.36
C THR A 252 0.98 -2.18 7.31
N GLY A 253 0.49 -1.87 8.52
CA GLY A 253 0.05 -2.84 9.50
C GLY A 253 -1.09 -3.74 9.00
N VAL A 254 -2.09 -3.17 8.34
CA VAL A 254 -3.16 -3.97 7.72
C VAL A 254 -2.65 -4.72 6.49
N GLY A 255 -1.75 -4.14 5.72
CA GLY A 255 -1.11 -4.79 4.56
C GLY A 255 -0.34 -6.07 4.94
N LEU A 256 0.29 -6.09 6.12
CA LEU A 256 1.02 -7.24 6.64
C LEU A 256 0.14 -8.25 7.43
N MET A 257 -1.16 -8.04 7.49
CA MET A 257 -2.10 -8.93 8.16
C MET A 257 -2.03 -10.41 7.74
N PRO A 258 -1.75 -10.78 6.48
CA PRO A 258 -1.57 -12.17 6.07
C PRO A 258 -0.44 -12.90 6.81
N LEU A 259 0.58 -12.18 7.28
CA LEU A 259 1.70 -12.74 8.07
C LEU A 259 1.33 -12.98 9.54
N VAL A 260 0.21 -12.41 10.01
CA VAL A 260 -0.23 -12.57 11.40
C VAL A 260 -0.84 -13.94 11.60
N ARG A 261 -0.33 -14.69 12.56
CA ARG A 261 -0.87 -16.00 12.95
C ARG A 261 -2.27 -15.83 13.55
N GLY A 262 -3.24 -16.55 13.01
CA GLY A 262 -4.59 -16.69 13.55
C GLY A 262 -4.73 -17.89 14.48
N ASP A 263 -5.96 -18.32 14.71
CA ASP A 263 -6.27 -19.56 15.39
C ASP A 263 -6.16 -20.76 14.39
N PRO A 264 -5.89 -21.98 14.89
CA PRO A 264 -5.76 -23.15 14.01
C PRO A 264 -7.03 -23.46 13.19
N ASP A 265 -8.19 -23.11 13.75
CA ASP A 265 -9.51 -23.38 13.17
C ASP A 265 -10.11 -22.13 12.51
N ASP A 266 -9.30 -21.12 12.17
CA ASP A 266 -9.78 -19.91 11.49
C ASP A 266 -10.36 -20.26 10.11
N ASP A 267 -11.56 -19.77 9.84
CA ASP A 267 -12.15 -19.81 8.50
C ASP A 267 -11.26 -19.04 7.50
N PRO A 268 -10.89 -19.62 6.36
CA PRO A 268 -10.07 -18.95 5.36
C PRO A 268 -10.67 -17.65 4.84
N GLU A 269 -12.01 -17.55 4.72
CA GLU A 269 -12.69 -16.33 4.25
C GLU A 269 -12.83 -15.27 5.36
N HIS A 270 -13.09 -15.71 6.59
CA HIS A 270 -13.30 -14.83 7.74
C HIS A 270 -12.46 -15.24 8.96
N PRO A 271 -11.13 -15.06 8.91
CA PRO A 271 -10.19 -15.54 9.94
C PRO A 271 -10.28 -14.70 11.23
N ALA A 272 -11.21 -15.06 12.12
CA ALA A 272 -11.53 -14.31 13.34
C ALA A 272 -10.32 -14.17 14.29
N GLY A 273 -9.52 -15.22 14.44
CA GLY A 273 -8.31 -15.21 15.24
C GLY A 273 -7.23 -14.27 14.69
N ARG A 274 -7.03 -14.28 13.36
CA ARG A 274 -6.12 -13.35 12.68
C ARG A 274 -6.58 -11.91 12.84
N ILE A 275 -7.86 -11.62 12.63
CA ILE A 275 -8.45 -10.28 12.82
C ILE A 275 -8.20 -9.80 14.25
N ARG A 276 -8.48 -10.66 15.25
CA ARG A 276 -8.26 -10.34 16.66
C ARG A 276 -6.79 -10.02 16.96
N ASN A 277 -5.86 -10.83 16.44
CA ASN A 277 -4.43 -10.64 16.66
C ASN A 277 -3.89 -9.40 15.93
N THR A 278 -4.39 -9.10 14.72
CA THR A 278 -4.06 -7.85 14.01
C THR A 278 -4.55 -6.62 14.78
N ARG A 279 -5.73 -6.67 15.38
CA ARG A 279 -6.23 -5.59 16.25
C ARG A 279 -5.34 -5.38 17.48
N LYS A 280 -4.79 -6.45 18.08
CA LYS A 280 -3.80 -6.34 19.17
C LYS A 280 -2.51 -5.67 18.67
N MET A 281 -2.03 -6.09 17.51
CA MET A 281 -0.85 -5.52 16.85
C MET A 281 -1.00 -4.01 16.62
N LEU A 282 -2.10 -3.58 15.98
CA LEU A 282 -2.38 -2.17 15.73
C LEU A 282 -2.52 -1.37 17.04
N THR A 283 -3.14 -1.95 18.06
CA THR A 283 -3.29 -1.30 19.37
C THR A 283 -1.94 -1.13 20.07
N ALA A 284 -1.09 -2.17 20.07
CA ALA A 284 0.25 -2.10 20.66
C ALA A 284 1.12 -1.05 19.94
N ALA A 285 1.10 -1.04 18.60
CA ALA A 285 1.81 -0.05 17.81
C ALA A 285 1.34 1.38 18.12
N ALA A 286 0.02 1.61 18.14
CA ALA A 286 -0.57 2.92 18.44
C ALA A 286 -0.21 3.44 19.82
N ILE A 287 -0.31 2.61 20.86
CA ILE A 287 0.02 2.99 22.24
C ILE A 287 1.50 3.30 22.37
N THR A 288 2.37 2.42 21.83
CA THR A 288 3.82 2.61 21.89
C THR A 288 4.22 3.91 21.18
N MET A 289 3.73 4.12 19.96
CA MET A 289 4.04 5.33 19.22
C MET A 289 3.51 6.59 19.89
N SER A 290 2.29 6.55 20.41
CA SER A 290 1.68 7.69 21.14
C SER A 290 2.50 8.08 22.36
N PHE A 291 2.98 7.10 23.13
CA PHE A 291 3.86 7.34 24.26
C PHE A 291 5.15 8.04 23.83
N TYR A 292 5.85 7.50 22.83
CA TYR A 292 7.10 8.11 22.36
C TYR A 292 6.87 9.48 21.73
N LEU A 293 5.86 9.65 20.89
CA LEU A 293 5.60 10.92 20.23
C LEU A 293 5.41 12.06 21.24
N ILE A 294 4.56 11.87 22.25
CA ILE A 294 4.29 12.94 23.21
C ILE A 294 5.49 13.22 24.12
N THR A 295 6.19 12.16 24.56
CA THR A 295 7.34 12.33 25.46
C THR A 295 8.55 12.92 24.73
N THR A 296 8.84 12.47 23.52
CA THR A 296 9.95 13.01 22.73
C THR A 296 9.70 14.44 22.28
N SER A 297 8.46 14.76 21.87
CA SER A 297 8.10 16.15 21.53
C SER A 297 8.24 17.09 22.73
N PHE A 298 7.86 16.64 23.93
CA PHE A 298 8.04 17.41 25.15
C PHE A 298 9.52 17.59 25.51
N VAL A 299 10.31 16.51 25.47
CA VAL A 299 11.75 16.54 25.75
C VAL A 299 12.48 17.46 24.77
N THR A 300 12.24 17.33 23.46
CA THR A 300 12.92 18.14 22.45
C THR A 300 12.53 19.62 22.52
N ALA A 301 11.25 19.93 22.82
CA ALA A 301 10.78 21.31 22.93
C ALA A 301 11.38 22.06 24.14
N LEU A 302 11.74 21.36 25.23
CA LEU A 302 12.29 21.98 26.44
C LEU A 302 13.83 21.95 26.48
N LEU A 303 14.46 20.90 25.91
CA LEU A 303 15.92 20.71 26.04
C LEU A 303 16.74 21.26 24.88
N ILE A 304 16.11 21.50 23.72
CA ILE A 304 16.82 21.97 22.52
C ILE A 304 16.52 23.46 22.32
N PRO A 305 17.54 24.31 22.25
CA PRO A 305 17.35 25.72 21.93
C PRO A 305 16.86 25.89 20.48
N PRO A 306 15.93 26.85 20.21
CA PRO A 306 15.34 27.02 18.89
C PRO A 306 16.36 27.14 17.75
N GLU A 307 17.47 27.82 17.98
CA GLU A 307 18.53 28.05 16.99
C GLU A 307 19.21 26.75 16.53
N ALA A 308 19.17 25.69 17.35
CA ALA A 308 19.73 24.39 16.99
C ALA A 308 18.90 23.64 15.94
N PHE A 309 17.65 24.02 15.73
CA PHE A 309 16.79 23.45 14.68
C PHE A 309 16.97 24.12 13.31
N ASP A 310 17.58 25.31 13.27
CA ASP A 310 17.81 26.03 12.01
C ASP A 310 18.72 25.24 11.07
N VAL A 311 18.70 25.58 9.78
CA VAL A 311 19.56 24.97 8.77
C VAL A 311 21.02 25.12 9.16
N GLY A 312 21.72 24.00 9.30
CA GLY A 312 23.12 23.95 9.79
C GLY A 312 23.25 23.91 11.32
N GLY A 313 22.13 23.92 12.06
CA GLY A 313 22.12 23.68 13.51
C GLY A 313 22.20 22.19 13.83
N GLY A 314 22.83 21.83 14.95
CA GLY A 314 23.13 20.44 15.32
C GLY A 314 21.90 19.55 15.62
N ALA A 315 20.69 20.12 15.76
CA ALA A 315 19.44 19.38 15.97
C ALA A 315 18.59 19.32 14.69
N ASN A 316 18.99 19.97 13.59
CA ASN A 316 18.27 19.94 12.33
C ASN A 316 18.22 18.50 11.77
N GLY A 317 17.02 17.96 11.56
CA GLY A 317 16.81 16.59 11.09
C GLY A 317 17.14 15.47 12.09
N ARG A 318 17.75 15.77 13.28
CA ARG A 318 18.20 14.75 14.25
C ARG A 318 17.99 15.16 15.71
N ALA A 319 16.82 15.69 16.03
CA ALA A 319 16.52 16.27 17.35
C ALA A 319 16.83 15.34 18.54
N LEU A 320 16.43 14.06 18.49
CA LEU A 320 16.69 13.11 19.57
C LEU A 320 18.17 12.69 19.65
N ALA A 321 18.86 12.59 18.52
CA ALA A 321 20.30 12.32 18.52
C ALA A 321 21.06 13.50 19.14
N TYR A 322 20.66 14.75 18.86
CA TYR A 322 21.23 15.92 19.52
C TYR A 322 21.10 15.84 21.05
N VAL A 323 19.92 15.47 21.56
CA VAL A 323 19.70 15.25 23.01
C VAL A 323 20.60 14.11 23.51
N ALA A 324 20.68 12.99 22.78
CA ALA A 324 21.52 11.85 23.14
C ALA A 324 23.00 12.23 23.27
N HIS A 325 23.57 12.93 22.27
CA HIS A 325 24.96 13.39 22.31
C HIS A 325 25.21 14.37 23.43
N ARG A 326 24.30 15.36 23.62
CA ARG A 326 24.52 16.46 24.56
C ARG A 326 24.35 16.03 26.02
N TYR A 327 23.41 15.16 26.34
CA TYR A 327 23.08 14.80 27.73
C TYR A 327 23.60 13.44 28.15
N LEU A 328 23.72 12.46 27.24
CA LEU A 328 24.22 11.12 27.53
C LEU A 328 25.66 10.87 27.01
N GLY A 329 26.25 11.87 26.33
CA GLY A 329 27.61 11.86 25.86
C GLY A 329 27.83 11.20 24.49
N GLU A 330 28.99 11.46 23.90
CA GLU A 330 29.30 11.12 22.50
C GLU A 330 29.25 9.61 22.21
N ALA A 331 29.67 8.78 23.14
CA ALA A 331 29.62 7.32 22.95
C ALA A 331 28.18 6.80 22.83
N PHE A 332 27.29 7.27 23.70
CA PHE A 332 25.88 6.89 23.64
C PHE A 332 25.20 7.50 22.40
N GLY A 333 25.49 8.78 22.10
CA GLY A 333 24.98 9.46 20.90
C GLY A 333 25.35 8.73 19.62
N THR A 334 26.60 8.25 19.50
CA THR A 334 27.04 7.46 18.33
C THR A 334 26.31 6.11 18.22
N ILE A 335 26.07 5.42 19.35
CA ILE A 335 25.26 4.18 19.35
C ILE A 335 23.82 4.48 18.94
N TYR A 336 23.28 5.62 19.40
CA TYR A 336 21.95 6.09 19.02
C TYR A 336 21.87 6.37 17.53
N ASP A 337 22.82 7.11 16.95
CA ASP A 337 22.91 7.38 15.51
C ASP A 337 22.97 6.07 14.71
N LEU A 338 23.83 5.12 15.09
CA LEU A 338 23.92 3.82 14.40
C LEU A 338 22.60 3.05 14.42
N SER A 339 21.89 3.08 15.56
CA SER A 339 20.58 2.45 15.68
C SER A 339 19.53 3.15 14.79
N THR A 340 19.56 4.50 14.76
CA THR A 340 18.65 5.29 13.92
C THR A 340 18.94 5.07 12.42
N ILE A 341 20.18 5.10 12.00
CA ILE A 341 20.59 4.79 10.62
C ILE A 341 20.07 3.39 10.22
N THR A 342 20.21 2.42 11.13
CA THR A 342 19.81 1.04 10.86
C THR A 342 18.30 0.94 10.69
N ILE A 343 17.50 1.50 11.60
CA ILE A 343 16.03 1.40 11.49
C ILE A 343 15.50 2.18 10.28
N LEU A 344 16.07 3.33 9.96
CA LEU A 344 15.72 4.12 8.77
C LEU A 344 16.03 3.36 7.47
N TRP A 345 17.17 2.68 7.41
CA TRP A 345 17.51 1.87 6.26
C TRP A 345 16.51 0.70 6.08
N PHE A 346 16.11 0.04 7.18
CA PHE A 346 15.09 -1.00 7.17
C PHE A 346 13.71 -0.45 6.82
N ALA A 347 13.36 0.79 7.21
CA ALA A 347 12.13 1.46 6.80
C ALA A 347 12.09 1.66 5.28
N GLY A 348 13.20 2.14 4.69
CA GLY A 348 13.35 2.22 3.24
C GLY A 348 13.23 0.85 2.55
N ALA A 349 13.78 -0.21 3.15
CA ALA A 349 13.66 -1.57 2.65
C ALA A 349 12.20 -2.07 2.70
N SER A 350 11.48 -1.81 3.80
CA SER A 350 10.06 -2.17 3.95
C SER A 350 9.19 -1.46 2.92
N ALA A 351 9.42 -0.16 2.70
CA ALA A 351 8.69 0.61 1.68
C ALA A 351 8.97 0.09 0.25
N MET A 352 10.22 -0.25 -0.07
CA MET A 352 10.58 -0.88 -1.36
C MET A 352 9.87 -2.22 -1.54
N ALA A 353 9.86 -3.08 -0.52
CA ALA A 353 9.15 -4.36 -0.54
C ALA A 353 7.64 -4.16 -0.72
N GLY A 354 7.07 -3.16 -0.06
CA GLY A 354 5.68 -2.76 -0.22
C GLY A 354 5.32 -2.38 -1.65
N LEU A 355 6.12 -1.52 -2.29
CA LEU A 355 5.94 -1.14 -3.71
C LEU A 355 6.01 -2.35 -4.64
N LEU A 356 6.99 -3.24 -4.43
CA LEU A 356 7.17 -4.46 -5.20
C LEU A 356 6.02 -5.46 -5.02
N ASN A 357 5.25 -5.35 -3.95
CA ASN A 357 4.10 -6.21 -3.68
C ASN A 357 2.80 -5.61 -4.23
N ILE A 358 2.54 -4.32 -4.04
CA ILE A 358 1.27 -3.67 -4.44
C ILE A 358 1.19 -3.48 -5.95
N VAL A 359 2.21 -2.93 -6.60
CA VAL A 359 2.14 -2.59 -8.03
C VAL A 359 1.90 -3.83 -8.90
N PRO A 360 2.63 -4.96 -8.74
CA PRO A 360 2.36 -6.18 -9.49
C PRO A 360 1.01 -6.84 -9.17
N ARG A 361 0.43 -6.56 -8.02
CA ARG A 361 -0.83 -7.16 -7.58
C ARG A 361 -2.05 -6.52 -8.23
N TYR A 362 -2.08 -5.19 -8.30
CA TYR A 362 -3.26 -4.44 -8.78
C TYR A 362 -3.22 -4.19 -10.28
N LEU A 363 -2.14 -3.63 -10.81
CA LEU A 363 -2.10 -3.17 -12.20
C LEU A 363 -2.22 -4.30 -13.24
N PRO A 364 -1.54 -5.46 -13.11
CA PRO A 364 -1.69 -6.54 -14.08
C PRO A 364 -3.08 -7.19 -14.08
N ARG A 365 -3.73 -7.27 -12.91
CA ARG A 365 -5.08 -7.83 -12.76
C ARG A 365 -6.11 -7.10 -13.63
N TYR A 366 -5.94 -5.78 -13.81
CA TYR A 366 -6.82 -4.97 -14.65
C TYR A 366 -6.34 -4.85 -16.11
N GLY A 367 -5.30 -5.58 -16.51
CA GLY A 367 -4.64 -5.38 -17.80
C GLY A 367 -3.92 -4.03 -17.92
N MET A 368 -3.67 -3.38 -16.80
CA MET A 368 -3.15 -2.00 -16.71
C MET A 368 -1.65 -1.93 -16.47
N ALA A 369 -0.93 -3.04 -16.57
CA ALA A 369 0.54 -3.06 -16.53
C ALA A 369 1.10 -3.89 -17.69
N PRO A 370 2.25 -3.49 -18.24
CA PRO A 370 2.99 -4.33 -19.18
C PRO A 370 3.47 -5.61 -18.49
N GLU A 371 3.77 -6.66 -19.25
CA GLU A 371 4.19 -7.96 -18.68
C GLU A 371 5.44 -7.90 -17.81
N TRP A 372 6.38 -7.01 -18.15
CA TRP A 372 7.58 -6.80 -17.34
C TRP A 372 7.28 -6.21 -15.95
N GLY A 373 6.12 -5.56 -15.78
CA GLY A 373 5.65 -5.04 -14.49
C GLY A 373 5.33 -6.13 -13.45
N ARG A 374 5.30 -7.41 -13.86
CA ARG A 374 5.26 -8.57 -12.95
C ARG A 374 6.64 -9.02 -12.49
N ALA A 375 7.71 -8.52 -13.10
CA ALA A 375 9.07 -8.90 -12.76
C ALA A 375 9.64 -7.96 -11.70
N ILE A 376 10.20 -8.53 -10.63
CA ILE A 376 10.72 -7.78 -9.47
C ILE A 376 11.90 -6.90 -9.86
N ARG A 377 12.90 -7.45 -10.59
CA ARG A 377 14.15 -6.74 -10.88
C ARG A 377 13.98 -5.46 -11.71
N PRO A 378 13.18 -5.42 -12.80
CA PRO A 378 12.90 -4.17 -13.50
C PRO A 378 12.25 -3.11 -12.62
N LEU A 379 11.31 -3.52 -11.74
CA LEU A 379 10.66 -2.60 -10.81
C LEU A 379 11.64 -2.02 -9.80
N VAL A 380 12.55 -2.83 -9.25
CA VAL A 380 13.63 -2.36 -8.36
C VAL A 380 14.48 -1.29 -9.05
N LEU A 381 14.87 -1.52 -10.31
CA LEU A 381 15.64 -0.53 -11.07
C LEU A 381 14.87 0.76 -11.29
N VAL A 382 13.57 0.67 -11.65
CA VAL A 382 12.71 1.84 -11.82
C VAL A 382 12.57 2.61 -10.53
N TYR A 383 12.25 1.94 -9.41
CA TYR A 383 12.08 2.61 -8.12
C TYR A 383 13.38 3.23 -7.60
N THR A 384 14.52 2.55 -7.80
CA THR A 384 15.83 3.11 -7.45
C THR A 384 16.15 4.35 -8.28
N ALA A 385 15.87 4.32 -9.60
CA ALA A 385 16.07 5.48 -10.48
C ALA A 385 15.16 6.65 -10.09
N VAL A 386 13.89 6.38 -9.77
CA VAL A 386 12.96 7.39 -9.25
C VAL A 386 13.45 7.95 -7.92
N GLY A 387 13.91 7.09 -7.00
CA GLY A 387 14.50 7.50 -5.73
C GLY A 387 15.72 8.42 -5.92
N PHE A 388 16.58 8.13 -6.88
CA PHE A 388 17.69 9.02 -7.24
C PHE A 388 17.21 10.38 -7.72
N ALA A 389 16.22 10.41 -8.63
CA ALA A 389 15.66 11.64 -9.14
C ALA A 389 15.05 12.50 -8.01
N VAL A 390 14.25 11.89 -7.14
CA VAL A 390 13.65 12.55 -5.97
C VAL A 390 14.73 13.11 -5.05
N THR A 391 15.74 12.31 -4.72
CA THR A 391 16.86 12.75 -3.85
C THR A 391 17.62 13.95 -4.44
N ILE A 392 17.86 13.96 -5.76
CA ILE A 392 18.56 15.07 -6.43
C ILE A 392 17.68 16.32 -6.45
N ILE A 393 16.37 16.16 -6.76
CA ILE A 393 15.41 17.29 -6.82
C ILE A 393 15.29 17.99 -5.46
N PHE A 394 15.21 17.20 -4.38
CA PHE A 394 15.06 17.72 -3.02
C PHE A 394 16.40 18.01 -2.30
N GLY A 395 17.54 17.77 -2.96
CA GLY A 395 18.86 17.98 -2.34
C GLY A 395 19.09 17.12 -1.10
N ALA A 396 18.48 15.93 -1.01
CA ALA A 396 18.48 15.05 0.18
C ALA A 396 17.93 15.70 1.46
N SER A 397 17.13 16.77 1.37
CA SER A 397 16.51 17.42 2.52
C SER A 397 15.32 16.63 3.03
N VAL A 398 15.32 16.29 4.32
CA VAL A 398 14.20 15.62 5.02
C VAL A 398 12.99 16.53 5.08
N ASP A 399 13.16 17.80 5.46
CA ASP A 399 12.06 18.76 5.58
C ASP A 399 11.39 19.06 4.23
N ALA A 400 12.17 19.19 3.15
CA ALA A 400 11.62 19.40 1.82
C ALA A 400 10.78 18.22 1.33
N GLN A 401 11.13 16.99 1.72
CA GLN A 401 10.38 15.79 1.36
C GLN A 401 9.15 15.53 2.26
N ALA A 402 9.14 16.11 3.45
CA ALA A 402 8.07 15.89 4.45
C ALA A 402 6.68 16.25 3.92
N GLY A 403 6.55 17.34 3.15
CA GLY A 403 5.28 17.75 2.53
C GLY A 403 4.73 16.70 1.56
N ALA A 404 5.57 16.16 0.68
CA ALA A 404 5.17 15.13 -0.28
C ALA A 404 4.77 13.82 0.42
N TYR A 405 5.49 13.46 1.47
CA TYR A 405 5.14 12.30 2.29
C TYR A 405 3.79 12.49 2.99
N ALA A 406 3.58 13.64 3.64
CA ALA A 406 2.32 13.96 4.32
C ALA A 406 1.13 13.92 3.35
N THR A 407 1.26 14.44 2.13
CA THR A 407 0.25 14.37 1.07
C THR A 407 -0.16 12.92 0.78
N GLY A 408 0.80 12.04 0.51
CA GLY A 408 0.53 10.64 0.21
C GLY A 408 -0.16 9.92 1.37
N VAL A 409 0.34 10.11 2.60
CA VAL A 409 -0.22 9.52 3.82
C VAL A 409 -1.64 10.03 4.09
N LEU A 410 -1.87 11.34 4.05
CA LEU A 410 -3.20 11.95 4.29
C LEU A 410 -4.22 11.54 3.23
N ALA A 411 -3.83 11.42 1.96
CA ALA A 411 -4.71 10.94 0.91
C ALA A 411 -5.17 9.50 1.17
N MET A 412 -4.25 8.60 1.56
CA MET A 412 -4.58 7.23 1.93
C MET A 412 -5.51 7.18 3.15
N MET A 413 -5.24 7.97 4.19
CA MET A 413 -6.07 8.01 5.40
C MET A 413 -7.46 8.58 5.14
N THR A 414 -7.55 9.62 4.30
CA THR A 414 -8.83 10.18 3.86
C THR A 414 -9.64 9.11 3.13
N SER A 415 -9.01 8.35 2.25
CA SER A 415 -9.67 7.28 1.51
C SER A 415 -10.13 6.14 2.43
N ALA A 416 -9.31 5.75 3.41
CA ALA A 416 -9.65 4.73 4.40
C ALA A 416 -10.82 5.17 5.29
N ALA A 417 -10.81 6.42 5.78
CA ALA A 417 -11.89 6.98 6.57
C ALA A 417 -13.20 7.04 5.78
N PHE A 418 -13.13 7.45 4.51
CA PHE A 418 -14.28 7.46 3.62
C PHE A 418 -14.83 6.04 3.37
N ALA A 419 -13.96 5.07 3.10
CA ALA A 419 -14.34 3.67 2.89
C ALA A 419 -15.06 3.10 4.12
N VAL A 420 -14.51 3.31 5.32
CA VAL A 420 -15.11 2.85 6.58
C VAL A 420 -16.43 3.57 6.85
N THR A 421 -16.53 4.87 6.60
CA THR A 421 -17.78 5.65 6.72
C THR A 421 -18.86 5.07 5.80
N LEU A 422 -18.55 4.85 4.53
CA LEU A 422 -19.50 4.31 3.56
C LEU A 422 -19.93 2.89 3.92
N SER A 423 -18.99 2.05 4.34
CA SER A 423 -19.26 0.67 4.74
C SER A 423 -20.15 0.60 5.98
N THR A 424 -19.87 1.40 7.02
CA THR A 424 -20.68 1.45 8.25
C THR A 424 -22.07 2.03 8.01
N TYR A 425 -22.17 3.03 7.11
CA TYR A 425 -23.45 3.58 6.66
C TYR A 425 -24.32 2.52 5.97
N ARG A 426 -23.73 1.75 5.03
CA ARG A 426 -24.44 0.65 4.33
C ARG A 426 -24.87 -0.49 5.25
N ARG A 427 -24.16 -0.71 6.36
CA ARG A 427 -24.53 -1.68 7.42
C ARG A 427 -25.62 -1.16 8.36
N GLY A 428 -26.08 0.09 8.21
CA GLY A 428 -27.13 0.69 9.03
C GLY A 428 -26.66 1.22 10.39
N SER A 429 -25.37 1.22 10.71
CA SER A 429 -24.82 1.71 11.97
C SER A 429 -24.61 3.25 11.91
N ARG A 430 -25.72 4.01 12.07
CA ARG A 430 -25.71 5.47 11.89
C ARG A 430 -24.75 6.21 12.83
N GLY A 431 -24.64 5.77 14.08
CA GLY A 431 -23.73 6.40 15.07
C GLY A 431 -22.25 6.24 14.70
N GLU A 432 -21.83 5.04 14.32
CA GLU A 432 -20.46 4.79 13.85
C GLU A 432 -20.19 5.51 12.52
N ALA A 433 -21.15 5.50 11.60
CA ALA A 433 -21.02 6.21 10.33
C ALA A 433 -20.85 7.72 10.52
N LEU A 434 -21.56 8.32 11.51
CA LEU A 434 -21.37 9.72 11.85
C LEU A 434 -19.96 9.98 12.42
N ALA A 435 -19.49 9.14 13.36
CA ALA A 435 -18.17 9.30 13.97
C ALA A 435 -17.04 9.19 12.91
N PHE A 436 -17.09 8.17 12.03
CA PHE A 436 -16.12 8.04 10.94
C PHE A 436 -16.30 9.10 9.84
N GLY A 437 -17.53 9.63 9.65
CA GLY A 437 -17.80 10.77 8.78
C GLY A 437 -17.10 12.04 9.29
N VAL A 438 -17.17 12.32 10.60
CA VAL A 438 -16.41 13.43 11.22
C VAL A 438 -14.91 13.22 11.03
N LEU A 439 -14.41 12.00 11.25
CA LEU A 439 -13.01 11.67 11.02
C LEU A 439 -12.59 11.91 9.56
N THR A 440 -13.45 11.55 8.61
CA THR A 440 -13.23 11.81 7.17
C THR A 440 -13.10 13.31 6.91
N VAL A 441 -13.96 14.14 7.50
CA VAL A 441 -13.87 15.60 7.38
C VAL A 441 -12.57 16.14 7.98
N VAL A 442 -12.13 15.62 9.14
CA VAL A 442 -10.83 15.98 9.74
C VAL A 442 -9.68 15.65 8.80
N PHE A 443 -9.68 14.49 8.14
CA PHE A 443 -8.61 14.14 7.20
C PHE A 443 -8.68 14.94 5.90
N ILE A 444 -9.87 15.26 5.39
CA ILE A 444 -10.03 16.18 4.24
C ILE A 444 -9.46 17.56 4.61
N TYR A 445 -9.77 18.07 5.79
CA TYR A 445 -9.20 19.31 6.29
C TYR A 445 -7.67 19.22 6.37
N ALA A 446 -7.14 18.16 6.98
CA ALA A 446 -5.71 17.99 7.15
C ALA A 446 -4.98 17.90 5.79
N LEU A 447 -5.54 17.17 4.83
CA LEU A 447 -5.02 17.09 3.47
C LEU A 447 -5.03 18.46 2.80
N ALA A 448 -6.16 19.17 2.81
CA ALA A 448 -6.27 20.49 2.21
C ALA A 448 -5.32 21.52 2.86
N ALA A 449 -5.19 21.50 4.19
CA ALA A 449 -4.28 22.38 4.90
C ALA A 449 -2.80 22.07 4.59
N ASN A 450 -2.43 20.78 4.46
CA ASN A 450 -1.09 20.39 4.05
C ASN A 450 -0.79 20.88 2.62
N GLU A 451 -1.73 20.74 1.67
CA GLU A 451 -1.54 21.18 0.30
C GLU A 451 -1.40 22.69 0.16
N ILE A 452 -2.12 23.47 0.98
CA ILE A 452 -2.00 24.92 1.00
C ILE A 452 -0.64 25.36 1.56
N GLN A 453 -0.14 24.67 2.58
CA GLN A 453 1.11 25.02 3.25
C GLN A 453 2.35 24.48 2.51
N ARG A 454 2.23 23.31 1.86
CA ARG A 454 3.30 22.59 1.18
C ARG A 454 2.83 22.09 -0.20
N PRO A 455 2.64 22.98 -1.19
CA PRO A 455 2.09 22.62 -2.50
C PRO A 455 2.99 21.66 -3.30
N ASP A 456 4.27 21.57 -2.97
CA ASP A 456 5.22 20.66 -3.63
C ASP A 456 4.78 19.19 -3.51
N GLY A 457 4.12 18.82 -2.40
CA GLY A 457 3.56 17.49 -2.19
C GLY A 457 2.51 17.12 -3.23
N LEU A 458 1.60 18.06 -3.54
CA LEU A 458 0.57 17.85 -4.55
C LEU A 458 1.18 17.70 -5.97
N ILE A 459 2.19 18.51 -6.31
CA ILE A 459 2.85 18.45 -7.62
C ILE A 459 3.47 17.07 -7.85
N ILE A 460 4.17 16.55 -6.85
CA ILE A 460 4.81 15.23 -6.93
C ILE A 460 3.78 14.12 -6.99
N SER A 461 2.76 14.17 -6.12
CA SER A 461 1.68 13.19 -6.13
C SER A 461 0.92 13.23 -7.46
N ALA A 462 0.62 14.41 -7.99
CA ALA A 462 -0.02 14.55 -9.29
C ALA A 462 0.84 13.96 -10.42
N PHE A 463 2.17 14.15 -10.38
CA PHE A 463 3.08 13.52 -11.33
C PHE A 463 2.96 11.99 -11.28
N PHE A 464 3.05 11.37 -10.09
CA PHE A 464 2.91 9.92 -9.95
C PHE A 464 1.53 9.42 -10.39
N VAL A 465 0.46 10.13 -10.02
CA VAL A 465 -0.91 9.81 -10.44
C VAL A 465 -1.02 9.83 -11.96
N VAL A 466 -0.55 10.91 -12.62
CA VAL A 466 -0.59 11.03 -14.08
C VAL A 466 0.22 9.93 -14.76
N VAL A 467 1.43 9.64 -14.27
CA VAL A 467 2.28 8.57 -14.83
C VAL A 467 1.59 7.21 -14.69
N ILE A 468 1.05 6.88 -13.51
CA ILE A 468 0.39 5.59 -13.27
C ILE A 468 -0.87 5.48 -14.12
N VAL A 469 -1.74 6.50 -14.12
CA VAL A 469 -2.99 6.49 -14.88
C VAL A 469 -2.70 6.39 -16.38
N THR A 470 -1.78 7.19 -16.90
CA THR A 470 -1.42 7.20 -18.33
C THR A 470 -0.82 5.85 -18.74
N THR A 471 0.18 5.35 -17.99
CA THR A 471 0.81 4.04 -18.27
C THR A 471 -0.21 2.91 -18.20
N SER A 472 -1.11 2.96 -17.23
CA SER A 472 -2.18 1.97 -17.05
C SER A 472 -3.16 1.97 -18.21
N LEU A 473 -3.63 3.13 -18.63
CA LEU A 473 -4.55 3.26 -19.76
C LEU A 473 -3.90 2.85 -21.08
N VAL A 474 -2.67 3.31 -21.33
CA VAL A 474 -1.90 2.94 -22.54
C VAL A 474 -1.68 1.43 -22.55
N SER A 475 -1.21 0.83 -21.46
CA SER A 475 -1.05 -0.61 -21.35
C SER A 475 -2.35 -1.36 -21.64
N ARG A 476 -3.47 -0.88 -21.08
CA ARG A 476 -4.77 -1.50 -21.31
C ARG A 476 -5.20 -1.43 -22.78
N ILE A 477 -5.00 -0.30 -23.46
CA ILE A 477 -5.31 -0.15 -24.88
C ILE A 477 -4.52 -1.18 -25.71
N TYR A 478 -3.21 -1.30 -25.51
CA TYR A 478 -2.39 -2.29 -26.20
C TYR A 478 -2.84 -3.72 -25.90
N ARG A 479 -3.17 -4.02 -24.66
CA ARG A 479 -3.57 -5.37 -24.23
C ARG A 479 -4.99 -5.75 -24.61
N SER A 480 -5.88 -4.80 -24.85
CA SER A 480 -7.25 -5.08 -25.31
C SER A 480 -7.30 -5.69 -26.72
N LEU A 481 -6.23 -5.54 -27.50
CA LEU A 481 -6.09 -6.11 -28.84
C LEU A 481 -5.50 -7.53 -28.84
N GLU A 482 -5.05 -8.05 -27.70
CA GLU A 482 -4.45 -9.38 -27.59
C GLU A 482 -5.51 -10.41 -27.17
N LEU A 483 -5.53 -11.57 -27.86
CA LEU A 483 -6.35 -12.72 -27.48
C LEU A 483 -5.71 -13.38 -26.25
N ARG A 484 -6.24 -13.13 -25.03
CA ARG A 484 -5.60 -13.52 -23.79
C ARG A 484 -6.50 -14.25 -22.82
N GLN A 485 -6.91 -15.42 -23.20
CA GLN A 485 -7.38 -16.36 -22.20
C GLN A 485 -6.31 -17.45 -22.05
N LYS A 486 -5.61 -17.40 -20.92
CA LYS A 486 -4.53 -18.36 -20.64
C LYS A 486 -5.06 -19.71 -20.20
N ARG A 487 -6.28 -19.74 -19.66
CA ARG A 487 -6.89 -20.94 -19.11
C ARG A 487 -8.41 -20.90 -19.29
N ILE A 488 -8.97 -22.03 -19.67
CA ILE A 488 -10.41 -22.24 -19.72
C ILE A 488 -10.74 -23.30 -18.69
N GLU A 489 -11.66 -22.99 -17.79
CA GLU A 489 -12.18 -23.90 -16.78
C GLU A 489 -13.62 -24.26 -17.18
N ILE A 490 -13.85 -25.50 -17.49
CA ILE A 490 -15.14 -26.03 -17.94
C ILE A 490 -15.71 -26.87 -16.80
N ASP A 491 -16.94 -26.59 -16.37
CA ASP A 491 -17.60 -27.39 -15.35
C ASP A 491 -18.00 -28.78 -15.90
N GLU A 492 -18.30 -29.72 -14.98
CA GLU A 492 -18.64 -31.09 -15.35
C GLU A 492 -19.88 -31.17 -16.27
N THR A 493 -20.83 -30.24 -16.13
CA THR A 493 -22.05 -30.20 -16.94
C THR A 493 -21.74 -29.70 -18.35
N ALA A 494 -20.95 -28.66 -18.48
CA ALA A 494 -20.52 -28.14 -19.78
C ALA A 494 -19.66 -29.16 -20.51
N GLN A 495 -18.71 -29.82 -19.80
CA GLN A 495 -17.88 -30.87 -20.38
C GLN A 495 -18.73 -32.03 -20.92
N ARG A 496 -19.71 -32.49 -20.15
CA ARG A 496 -20.66 -33.54 -20.59
C ARG A 496 -21.42 -33.12 -21.85
N PHE A 497 -21.90 -31.86 -21.94
CA PHE A 497 -22.59 -31.37 -23.14
C PHE A 497 -21.69 -31.37 -24.37
N ILE A 498 -20.45 -31.02 -24.21
CA ILE A 498 -19.43 -31.02 -25.28
C ILE A 498 -19.14 -32.47 -25.73
N ASP A 499 -18.90 -33.37 -24.78
CA ASP A 499 -18.58 -34.78 -25.08
C ASP A 499 -19.74 -35.49 -25.78
N GLU A 500 -20.98 -35.24 -25.32
CA GLU A 500 -22.20 -35.80 -25.95
C GLU A 500 -22.43 -35.23 -27.35
N ALA A 501 -22.05 -33.98 -27.62
CA ALA A 501 -22.15 -33.38 -28.93
C ALA A 501 -21.10 -33.94 -29.87
N ALA A 502 -19.84 -34.05 -29.42
CA ALA A 502 -18.72 -34.62 -30.19
C ALA A 502 -18.98 -36.06 -30.60
N GLN A 503 -19.66 -36.85 -29.77
CA GLN A 503 -20.04 -38.24 -30.13
C GLN A 503 -21.10 -38.33 -31.26
N LYS A 504 -21.85 -37.27 -31.51
CA LYS A 504 -22.93 -37.24 -32.52
C LYS A 504 -22.51 -36.65 -33.88
N GLY A 505 -21.31 -36.14 -33.99
CA GLY A 505 -20.78 -35.49 -35.20
C GLY A 505 -20.18 -34.13 -34.94
N GLU A 506 -20.37 -33.19 -35.85
CA GLU A 506 -19.88 -31.84 -35.69
C GLU A 506 -20.57 -31.08 -34.58
N ILE A 507 -19.80 -30.30 -33.83
CA ILE A 507 -20.35 -29.46 -32.74
C ILE A 507 -20.76 -28.11 -33.32
N HIS A 508 -22.06 -27.83 -33.39
CA HIS A 508 -22.55 -26.54 -33.83
C HIS A 508 -22.77 -25.62 -32.62
N ILE A 509 -22.00 -24.54 -32.56
CA ILE A 509 -22.12 -23.54 -31.51
C ILE A 509 -22.86 -22.31 -32.03
N VAL A 510 -23.98 -21.99 -31.37
CA VAL A 510 -24.83 -20.86 -31.72
C VAL A 510 -24.72 -19.80 -30.64
N ALA A 511 -24.17 -18.65 -30.98
CA ALA A 511 -24.09 -17.52 -30.07
C ALA A 511 -25.51 -16.99 -29.75
N HIS A 512 -25.81 -16.88 -28.45
CA HIS A 512 -27.11 -16.38 -27.97
C HIS A 512 -26.89 -15.26 -26.98
N ARG A 513 -27.71 -14.19 -27.09
CA ARG A 513 -27.65 -13.07 -26.14
C ARG A 513 -28.61 -13.36 -24.98
N ARG A 514 -28.06 -13.44 -23.78
CA ARG A 514 -28.87 -13.58 -22.57
C ARG A 514 -29.78 -12.36 -22.38
N ARG A 515 -31.07 -12.53 -22.58
CA ARG A 515 -32.11 -11.58 -22.15
C ARG A 515 -32.63 -11.97 -20.78
N THR A 516 -33.17 -11.00 -20.03
CA THR A 516 -33.85 -11.21 -18.75
C THR A 516 -35.15 -12.02 -18.95
N GLY A 517 -35.05 -13.35 -18.89
CA GLY A 517 -36.16 -14.27 -19.02
C GLY A 517 -35.64 -15.61 -19.53
N LYS A 518 -35.97 -16.70 -18.82
CA LYS A 518 -35.73 -18.06 -19.29
C LYS A 518 -36.91 -18.43 -20.20
N ASP A 519 -36.91 -17.99 -21.45
CA ASP A 519 -37.95 -18.37 -22.40
C ASP A 519 -37.46 -19.51 -23.30
N PRO A 520 -37.86 -20.77 -23.05
CA PRO A 520 -37.48 -21.92 -23.87
C PRO A 520 -37.90 -21.78 -25.35
N GLU A 521 -38.93 -21.01 -25.62
CA GLU A 521 -39.42 -20.82 -26.99
C GLU A 521 -38.44 -19.99 -27.85
N GLU A 522 -37.66 -19.12 -27.22
CA GLU A 522 -36.63 -18.34 -27.92
C GLU A 522 -35.49 -19.24 -28.44
N TYR A 523 -35.06 -20.22 -27.64
CA TYR A 523 -34.03 -21.19 -28.06
C TYR A 523 -34.55 -22.11 -29.17
N ALA A 524 -35.79 -22.62 -29.02
CA ALA A 524 -36.38 -23.49 -30.02
C ALA A 524 -36.53 -22.77 -31.37
N ARG A 525 -36.98 -21.51 -31.35
CA ARG A 525 -37.10 -20.71 -32.57
C ARG A 525 -35.74 -20.48 -33.21
N LYS A 526 -34.71 -20.14 -32.42
CA LYS A 526 -33.38 -19.89 -32.93
C LYS A 526 -32.69 -21.17 -33.40
N GLU A 527 -32.93 -22.30 -32.77
CA GLU A 527 -32.44 -23.58 -33.24
C GLU A 527 -33.00 -23.91 -34.61
N LYS A 528 -34.34 -23.76 -34.79
CA LYS A 528 -35.00 -23.98 -36.07
C LYS A 528 -34.40 -23.08 -37.16
N GLU A 529 -34.27 -21.79 -36.91
CA GLU A 529 -33.66 -20.81 -37.82
C GLU A 529 -32.25 -21.22 -38.23
N GLN A 530 -31.39 -21.58 -37.26
CA GLN A 530 -30.00 -21.94 -37.52
C GLN A 530 -29.87 -23.28 -38.28
N ARG A 531 -30.80 -24.24 -38.03
CA ARG A 531 -30.83 -25.49 -38.79
C ARG A 531 -31.24 -25.26 -40.25
N GLU A 532 -32.21 -24.39 -40.50
CA GLU A 532 -32.65 -24.02 -41.86
C GLU A 532 -31.58 -23.23 -42.61
N ASP A 533 -30.99 -22.21 -41.99
CA ASP A 533 -30.02 -21.31 -42.61
C ASP A 533 -28.67 -21.97 -42.91
N ASN A 534 -28.20 -22.87 -42.04
CA ASN A 534 -26.89 -23.51 -42.14
C ASN A 534 -26.98 -24.98 -42.55
N HIS A 535 -28.17 -25.48 -42.91
CA HIS A 535 -28.40 -26.86 -43.37
C HIS A 535 -27.91 -27.92 -42.37
N ILE A 536 -28.06 -27.67 -41.04
CA ILE A 536 -27.61 -28.58 -40.01
C ILE A 536 -28.53 -29.81 -39.94
N PRO A 537 -27.97 -31.05 -40.09
CA PRO A 537 -28.78 -32.27 -40.02
C PRO A 537 -29.53 -32.42 -38.68
N PRO A 538 -30.72 -33.05 -38.70
CA PRO A 538 -31.49 -33.24 -37.46
C PRO A 538 -30.80 -34.07 -36.38
N GLY A 539 -29.85 -34.92 -36.76
CA GLY A 539 -29.09 -35.78 -35.83
C GLY A 539 -27.89 -35.08 -35.13
N GLU A 540 -27.48 -33.93 -35.62
CA GLU A 540 -26.35 -33.21 -35.07
C GLU A 540 -26.78 -32.28 -33.91
N SER A 541 -25.88 -32.13 -32.95
CA SER A 541 -26.16 -31.38 -31.71
C SER A 541 -25.86 -29.90 -31.91
N ILE A 542 -26.80 -29.03 -31.48
CA ILE A 542 -26.58 -27.60 -31.35
C ILE A 542 -26.38 -27.28 -29.86
N ILE A 543 -25.34 -26.52 -29.57
CA ILE A 543 -25.05 -25.98 -28.24
C ILE A 543 -25.14 -24.45 -28.32
N PHE A 544 -25.94 -23.85 -27.46
CA PHE A 544 -26.01 -22.40 -27.36
C PHE A 544 -24.85 -21.87 -26.50
N LEU A 545 -24.25 -20.78 -26.92
CA LEU A 545 -23.22 -20.08 -26.16
C LEU A 545 -23.70 -18.70 -25.74
N GLU A 546 -23.85 -18.51 -24.44
CA GLU A 546 -24.20 -17.23 -23.82
C GLU A 546 -22.98 -16.64 -23.11
N VAL A 547 -22.43 -15.54 -23.66
CA VAL A 547 -21.38 -14.82 -22.99
C VAL A 547 -21.98 -13.58 -22.33
N GLY A 548 -22.04 -13.61 -21.00
CA GLY A 548 -22.44 -12.46 -20.18
C GLY A 548 -21.30 -11.44 -20.12
N VAL A 549 -21.62 -10.16 -20.35
CA VAL A 549 -20.66 -9.10 -20.11
C VAL A 549 -20.55 -8.91 -18.59
N GLU A 550 -19.42 -9.27 -18.03
CA GLU A 550 -19.03 -8.91 -16.68
C GLU A 550 -18.47 -7.49 -16.66
N ASP A 551 -18.01 -7.02 -15.50
CA ASP A 551 -17.47 -5.67 -15.39
C ASP A 551 -16.38 -5.45 -16.47
N ALA A 552 -16.68 -4.62 -17.46
CA ALA A 552 -15.77 -4.32 -18.57
C ALA A 552 -14.43 -3.70 -18.09
N SER A 553 -14.34 -3.34 -16.82
CA SER A 553 -13.11 -2.86 -16.17
C SER A 553 -12.23 -4.00 -15.64
N GLU A 554 -12.72 -5.22 -15.50
CA GLU A 554 -11.93 -6.40 -15.14
C GLU A 554 -11.29 -7.05 -16.36
N PHE A 555 -10.08 -7.55 -16.18
CA PHE A 555 -9.29 -8.19 -17.24
C PHE A 555 -8.96 -9.61 -16.78
N GLU A 556 -9.86 -10.56 -17.08
CA GLU A 556 -9.68 -11.93 -16.63
C GLU A 556 -8.78 -12.74 -17.55
N ASP A 557 -7.85 -13.50 -16.96
CA ASP A 557 -7.01 -14.48 -17.65
C ASP A 557 -7.65 -15.88 -17.71
N VAL A 558 -8.73 -16.13 -16.99
CA VAL A 558 -9.44 -17.42 -16.90
C VAL A 558 -10.87 -17.27 -17.40
N LEU A 559 -11.27 -18.11 -18.36
CA LEU A 559 -12.64 -18.19 -18.82
C LEU A 559 -13.35 -19.34 -18.13
N GLU A 560 -14.26 -19.03 -17.21
CA GLU A 560 -15.13 -20.02 -16.58
C GLU A 560 -16.32 -20.30 -17.48
N VAL A 561 -16.51 -21.57 -17.85
CA VAL A 561 -17.63 -22.03 -18.70
C VAL A 561 -18.48 -23.02 -17.92
N SER A 562 -19.75 -22.67 -17.71
CA SER A 562 -20.72 -23.52 -17.01
C SER A 562 -21.79 -24.04 -17.97
N GLY A 563 -22.22 -25.28 -17.77
CA GLY A 563 -23.30 -25.92 -18.53
C GLY A 563 -24.64 -25.73 -17.84
N VAL A 564 -25.66 -25.30 -18.59
CA VAL A 564 -27.04 -25.17 -18.08
C VAL A 564 -28.01 -25.71 -19.14
N GLU A 565 -29.01 -26.49 -18.72
CA GLU A 565 -30.09 -26.94 -19.59
C GLU A 565 -31.29 -25.99 -19.47
N VAL A 566 -31.78 -25.49 -20.58
CA VAL A 566 -32.95 -24.60 -20.65
C VAL A 566 -33.94 -25.15 -21.64
N GLY A 567 -35.07 -25.66 -21.14
CA GLY A 567 -36.15 -26.22 -22.00
C GLY A 567 -35.71 -27.35 -22.94
N GLY A 568 -34.77 -28.20 -22.51
CA GLY A 568 -34.18 -29.27 -23.31
C GLY A 568 -33.03 -28.86 -24.21
N HIS A 569 -32.66 -27.56 -24.25
CA HIS A 569 -31.54 -27.05 -25.02
C HIS A 569 -30.29 -26.96 -24.13
N LYS A 570 -29.12 -27.38 -24.68
CA LYS A 570 -27.80 -27.31 -24.03
C LYS A 570 -27.23 -25.91 -24.19
N VAL A 571 -26.93 -25.25 -23.08
CA VAL A 571 -26.43 -23.88 -23.06
C VAL A 571 -25.09 -23.82 -22.30
N LEU A 572 -24.05 -23.37 -22.96
CA LEU A 572 -22.78 -23.01 -22.32
C LEU A 572 -22.86 -21.53 -21.91
N ARG A 573 -22.59 -21.26 -20.67
CA ARG A 573 -22.54 -19.90 -20.11
C ARG A 573 -21.13 -19.56 -19.72
N ALA A 574 -20.65 -18.47 -20.27
CA ALA A 574 -19.37 -17.87 -19.88
C ALA A 574 -19.60 -16.41 -19.48
N LYS A 575 -18.68 -15.88 -18.69
CA LYS A 575 -18.64 -14.47 -18.37
C LYS A 575 -17.30 -13.91 -18.79
N SER A 576 -17.29 -12.77 -19.47
CA SER A 576 -16.05 -12.12 -19.91
C SER A 576 -16.25 -10.62 -20.09
N SER A 577 -15.20 -9.87 -19.87
CA SER A 577 -15.14 -8.43 -20.19
C SER A 577 -15.13 -8.16 -21.70
N VAL A 578 -14.68 -9.12 -22.53
CA VAL A 578 -14.57 -9.00 -23.99
C VAL A 578 -15.19 -10.22 -24.67
N VAL A 579 -16.45 -10.08 -25.04
CA VAL A 579 -17.26 -11.18 -25.65
C VAL A 579 -16.59 -11.86 -26.84
N PRO A 580 -16.04 -11.16 -27.86
CA PRO A 580 -15.39 -11.81 -28.99
C PRO A 580 -14.19 -12.68 -28.60
N ASN A 581 -13.39 -12.24 -27.61
CA ASN A 581 -12.23 -12.99 -27.14
C ASN A 581 -12.64 -14.28 -26.41
N ALA A 582 -13.71 -14.23 -25.60
CA ALA A 582 -14.26 -15.40 -24.92
C ALA A 582 -14.75 -16.45 -25.93
N ILE A 583 -15.49 -16.00 -26.95
CA ILE A 583 -15.98 -16.88 -28.01
C ILE A 583 -14.80 -17.52 -28.74
N ALA A 584 -13.83 -16.73 -29.19
CA ALA A 584 -12.66 -17.22 -29.92
C ALA A 584 -11.82 -18.20 -29.10
N ALA A 585 -11.62 -17.92 -27.82
CA ALA A 585 -10.85 -18.79 -26.93
C ALA A 585 -11.56 -20.13 -26.70
N LEU A 586 -12.88 -20.10 -26.45
CA LEU A 586 -13.67 -21.34 -26.30
C LEU A 586 -13.65 -22.18 -27.59
N LEU A 587 -13.84 -21.56 -28.76
CA LEU A 587 -13.80 -22.27 -30.03
C LEU A 587 -12.41 -22.90 -30.30
N LEU A 588 -11.32 -22.19 -30.02
CA LEU A 588 -9.96 -22.73 -30.13
C LEU A 588 -9.75 -23.93 -29.18
N HIS A 589 -10.21 -23.78 -27.94
CA HIS A 589 -10.12 -24.86 -26.95
C HIS A 589 -10.89 -26.11 -27.38
N LEU A 590 -12.11 -25.93 -27.87
CA LEU A 590 -12.93 -27.03 -28.36
C LEU A 590 -12.28 -27.71 -29.57
N ARG A 591 -11.78 -26.95 -30.53
CA ARG A 591 -11.03 -27.51 -31.67
C ARG A 591 -9.84 -28.34 -31.21
N ASP A 592 -9.06 -27.86 -30.23
CA ASP A 592 -7.84 -28.52 -29.77
C ASP A 592 -8.11 -29.74 -28.87
N THR A 593 -9.32 -29.85 -28.28
CA THR A 593 -9.70 -30.94 -27.39
C THR A 593 -10.62 -32.00 -28.04
N THR A 594 -11.41 -31.61 -29.00
CA THR A 594 -12.38 -32.55 -29.67
C THR A 594 -11.96 -32.96 -31.07
N GLY A 595 -10.91 -32.37 -31.66
CA GLY A 595 -10.41 -32.66 -32.98
C GLY A 595 -11.10 -31.86 -34.04
#